data_f715cc75e0db2a0669d3d14a5c7131bc
#
_entry.id   f715cc75e0db2a0669d3d14a5c7131bc
#
_cell.length_a   1.000
_cell.length_b   1.000
_cell.length_c   1.000
_cell.angle_alpha   90.00
_cell.angle_beta   90.00
_cell.angle_gamma   90.00
#
_symmetry.space_group_name_H-M   'P 1'
#
loop_
_entity.id
_entity.type
_entity.pdbx_description
1 polymer ?
#
loop_
_entity_poly.entity_id
_entity_poly.type
_entity_poly.pdbx_seq_one_letter_code
_entity_poly.pdbx_strand_id
1 'polypeptide(L)'
;MLKIQEFIFAHENWRELLAAEPYNLKISEDDGFVLFKYNQIASDFSQEICKEARGLILDTQDNYRVVRYAFKKFFNIDEGFAAHIDWNTAVATEKIDGSIMSVWYARGKWHLSTNGTIDAFKAELAGVGPYKTFGELFESVLPLSTFANYNKHRCWTFELAQKRAS
;
A
#
# COMPACT_ATOMS: atom_id res chain seq x y z
N MET A 1 14.13 5.25 -9.19
CA MET A 1 12.89 6.04 -9.19
C MET A 1 11.78 5.14 -9.71
N LEU A 2 10.58 5.20 -9.16
CA LEU A 2 9.43 4.45 -9.64
C LEU A 2 8.87 5.10 -10.91
N LYS A 3 8.19 4.31 -11.76
CA LYS A 3 7.57 4.82 -12.99
C LYS A 3 6.46 5.84 -12.71
N ILE A 4 5.73 5.67 -11.60
CA ILE A 4 4.77 6.69 -11.13
C ILE A 4 5.47 8.03 -10.84
N GLN A 5 6.64 8.04 -10.19
CA GLN A 5 7.38 9.28 -9.93
C GLN A 5 7.89 9.92 -11.24
N GLU A 6 8.45 9.13 -12.17
CA GLU A 6 8.86 9.61 -13.49
C GLU A 6 7.69 10.26 -14.22
N PHE A 7 6.51 9.65 -14.15
CA PHE A 7 5.28 10.16 -14.77
C PHE A 7 4.83 11.48 -14.14
N ILE A 8 4.83 11.58 -12.81
CA ILE A 8 4.48 12.81 -12.06
C ILE A 8 5.38 13.97 -12.47
N PHE A 9 6.68 13.73 -12.58
CA PHE A 9 7.64 14.79 -12.96
C PHE A 9 7.54 15.20 -14.43
N ALA A 10 7.01 14.33 -15.29
CA ALA A 10 6.87 14.60 -16.71
C ALA A 10 5.55 15.29 -17.10
N HIS A 11 4.53 15.27 -16.22
CA HIS A 11 3.18 15.72 -16.56
C HIS A 11 2.58 16.57 -15.44
N GLU A 12 2.27 17.83 -15.73
CA GLU A 12 1.62 18.73 -14.76
C GLU A 12 0.23 18.24 -14.34
N ASN A 13 -0.54 17.69 -15.29
CA ASN A 13 -1.88 17.12 -15.07
C ASN A 13 -1.87 15.62 -14.76
N TRP A 14 -0.83 15.11 -14.14
CA TRP A 14 -0.65 13.69 -13.85
C TRP A 14 -1.83 13.03 -13.10
N ARG A 15 -2.55 13.82 -12.26
CA ARG A 15 -3.71 13.30 -11.52
C ARG A 15 -4.82 12.83 -12.45
N GLU A 16 -5.17 13.65 -13.43
CA GLU A 16 -6.18 13.33 -14.43
C GLU A 16 -5.74 12.17 -15.31
N LEU A 17 -4.49 12.22 -15.77
CA LEU A 17 -3.94 11.20 -16.66
C LEU A 17 -3.85 9.82 -15.97
N LEU A 18 -3.41 9.75 -14.73
CA LEU A 18 -3.33 8.49 -13.98
C LEU A 18 -4.71 7.98 -13.53
N ALA A 19 -5.70 8.83 -13.38
CA ALA A 19 -7.08 8.42 -13.09
C ALA A 19 -7.84 7.92 -14.33
N ALA A 20 -7.37 8.24 -15.53
CA ALA A 20 -7.95 7.82 -16.81
C ALA A 20 -7.31 6.53 -17.35
N GLU A 21 -7.88 6.02 -18.44
CA GLU A 21 -7.29 4.90 -19.20
C GLU A 21 -5.89 5.30 -19.75
N PRO A 22 -4.95 4.36 -19.79
CA PRO A 22 -5.06 2.93 -19.46
C PRO A 22 -4.82 2.64 -17.96
N TYR A 23 -4.50 3.65 -17.16
CA TYR A 23 -4.07 3.44 -15.76
C TYR A 23 -5.24 3.19 -14.82
N ASN A 24 -6.30 4.00 -14.90
CA ASN A 24 -7.51 3.91 -14.06
C ASN A 24 -7.18 3.79 -12.56
N LEU A 25 -6.22 4.58 -12.08
CA LEU A 25 -5.81 4.55 -10.68
C LEU A 25 -6.80 5.30 -9.80
N LYS A 26 -7.10 4.75 -8.63
CA LYS A 26 -7.67 5.51 -7.53
C LYS A 26 -6.56 6.30 -6.85
N ILE A 27 -6.70 7.61 -6.82
CA ILE A 27 -5.78 8.56 -6.20
C ILE A 27 -6.48 9.17 -5.00
N SER A 28 -5.83 9.16 -3.84
CA SER A 28 -6.35 9.75 -2.61
C SER A 28 -5.27 10.62 -1.98
N GLU A 29 -5.63 11.79 -1.48
CA GLU A 29 -4.70 12.73 -0.87
C GLU A 29 -5.16 13.05 0.57
N ASP A 30 -4.22 13.08 1.52
CA ASP A 30 -4.46 13.46 2.90
C ASP A 30 -3.16 13.98 3.52
N ASP A 31 -3.22 15.11 4.22
CA ASP A 31 -2.10 15.74 4.96
C ASP A 31 -0.80 15.84 4.14
N GLY A 32 -0.89 16.19 2.85
CA GLY A 32 0.28 16.32 1.95
C GLY A 32 0.93 15.00 1.55
N PHE A 33 0.24 13.89 1.71
CA PHE A 33 0.59 12.60 1.14
C PHE A 33 -0.40 12.25 0.03
N VAL A 34 0.07 11.49 -0.96
CA VAL A 34 -0.76 10.96 -2.04
C VAL A 34 -0.61 9.44 -2.10
N LEU A 35 -1.75 8.74 -2.13
CA LEU A 35 -1.84 7.29 -2.24
C LEU A 35 -2.34 6.90 -3.62
N PHE A 36 -1.67 5.92 -4.23
CA PHE A 36 -2.05 5.33 -5.51
C PHE A 36 -2.49 3.88 -5.32
N LYS A 37 -3.68 3.57 -5.83
CA LYS A 37 -4.23 2.20 -5.84
C LYS A 37 -4.77 1.86 -7.21
N TYR A 38 -4.34 0.73 -7.79
CA TYR A 38 -4.90 0.24 -9.05
C TYR A 38 -6.38 -0.16 -8.88
N ASN A 39 -7.11 -0.11 -9.98
CA ASN A 39 -8.41 -0.75 -10.10
C ASN A 39 -8.21 -2.19 -10.59
N GLN A 40 -8.77 -3.17 -9.87
CA GLN A 40 -8.56 -4.60 -10.17
C GLN A 40 -9.06 -5.00 -11.56
N ILE A 41 -10.09 -4.31 -12.08
CA ILE A 41 -10.75 -4.63 -13.35
C ILE A 41 -10.27 -3.70 -14.46
N ALA A 42 -10.18 -2.39 -14.20
CA ALA A 42 -9.99 -1.38 -15.21
C ALA A 42 -8.53 -0.99 -15.46
N SER A 43 -7.61 -1.21 -14.50
CA SER A 43 -6.20 -0.88 -14.71
C SER A 43 -5.53 -1.87 -15.65
N ASP A 44 -4.81 -1.36 -16.63
CA ASP A 44 -4.02 -2.17 -17.56
C ASP A 44 -2.70 -2.58 -16.89
N PHE A 45 -2.59 -3.85 -16.51
CA PHE A 45 -1.39 -4.39 -15.86
C PHE A 45 -0.21 -4.67 -16.83
N SER A 46 -0.34 -4.39 -18.13
CA SER A 46 0.82 -4.26 -19.03
C SER A 46 1.65 -3.03 -18.65
N GLN A 47 1.00 -2.01 -18.07
CA GLN A 47 1.63 -0.79 -17.60
C GLN A 47 2.31 -1.00 -16.24
N GLU A 48 3.59 -0.72 -16.17
CA GLU A 48 4.37 -0.84 -14.93
C GLU A 48 3.84 0.04 -13.80
N ILE A 49 3.34 1.23 -14.14
CA ILE A 49 2.67 2.17 -13.23
C ILE A 49 1.53 1.50 -12.48
N CYS A 50 0.69 0.71 -13.17
CA CYS A 50 -0.42 0.00 -12.52
C CYS A 50 0.06 -1.05 -11.52
N LYS A 51 1.18 -1.73 -11.81
CA LYS A 51 1.78 -2.71 -10.89
C LYS A 51 2.38 -2.05 -9.65
N GLU A 52 2.93 -0.83 -9.78
CA GLU A 52 3.46 -0.05 -8.65
C GLU A 52 2.35 0.50 -7.75
N ALA A 53 1.16 0.77 -8.30
CA ALA A 53 0.03 1.39 -7.60
C ALA A 53 -0.70 0.42 -6.65
N ARG A 54 0.03 -0.30 -5.77
CA ARG A 54 -0.54 -1.19 -4.77
C ARG A 54 -0.50 -0.58 -3.38
N GLY A 55 -1.18 0.58 -3.23
CA GLY A 55 -1.14 1.36 -2.00
C GLY A 55 0.19 2.10 -1.81
N LEU A 56 0.86 2.46 -2.90
CA LEU A 56 2.03 3.34 -2.86
C LEU A 56 1.65 4.68 -2.28
N ILE A 57 2.44 5.19 -1.33
CA ILE A 57 2.27 6.54 -0.78
C ILE A 57 3.53 7.35 -1.04
N LEU A 58 3.33 8.55 -1.59
CA LEU A 58 4.38 9.53 -1.81
C LEU A 58 4.14 10.78 -0.95
N ASP A 59 5.22 11.41 -0.50
CA ASP A 59 5.19 12.70 0.20
C ASP A 59 5.27 13.84 -0.81
N THR A 60 4.16 14.58 -0.99
CA THR A 60 4.09 15.69 -1.94
C THR A 60 4.92 16.92 -1.51
N GLN A 61 5.24 17.02 -0.21
CA GLN A 61 6.04 18.11 0.35
C GLN A 61 7.54 17.80 0.38
N ASP A 62 7.92 16.57 0.05
CA ASP A 62 9.31 16.11 -0.06
C ASP A 62 9.57 15.52 -1.45
N ASN A 63 9.32 16.31 -2.48
CA ASN A 63 9.58 15.99 -3.88
C ASN A 63 9.06 14.60 -4.29
N TYR A 64 7.84 14.27 -3.88
CA TYR A 64 7.21 12.96 -4.12
C TYR A 64 8.07 11.76 -3.67
N ARG A 65 8.82 11.92 -2.59
CA ARG A 65 9.59 10.82 -2.00
C ARG A 65 8.66 9.67 -1.61
N VAL A 66 9.08 8.44 -1.92
CA VAL A 66 8.37 7.24 -1.49
C VAL A 66 8.47 7.11 0.03
N VAL A 67 7.33 7.10 0.71
CA VAL A 67 7.23 6.89 2.16
C VAL A 67 6.64 5.53 2.52
N ARG A 68 5.77 5.00 1.66
CA ARG A 68 5.21 3.65 1.80
C ARG A 68 5.22 2.93 0.46
N TYR A 69 5.88 1.78 0.40
CA TYR A 69 5.84 0.85 -0.72
C TYR A 69 6.00 -0.57 -0.19
N ALA A 70 4.88 -1.23 0.10
CA ALA A 70 4.90 -2.58 0.66
C ALA A 70 5.35 -3.62 -0.37
N PHE A 71 4.58 -3.73 -1.46
CA PHE A 71 4.81 -4.69 -2.53
C PHE A 71 4.32 -4.11 -3.85
N LYS A 72 5.02 -4.44 -4.93
CA LYS A 72 4.48 -4.39 -6.29
C LYS A 72 3.33 -5.38 -6.43
N LYS A 73 2.41 -5.14 -7.36
CA LYS A 73 1.41 -6.17 -7.65
C LYS A 73 2.09 -7.45 -8.13
N PHE A 74 1.72 -8.54 -7.51
CA PHE A 74 2.05 -9.89 -7.97
C PHE A 74 0.77 -10.59 -8.40
N PHE A 75 0.91 -11.65 -9.17
CA PHE A 75 -0.16 -12.33 -9.89
C PHE A 75 -0.20 -13.80 -9.48
N ASN A 76 -1.35 -14.46 -9.66
CA ASN A 76 -1.44 -15.90 -9.49
C ASN A 76 -0.63 -16.61 -10.57
N ILE A 77 -0.23 -17.85 -10.30
CA ILE A 77 0.67 -18.62 -11.17
C ILE A 77 0.19 -18.74 -12.62
N ASP A 78 -1.13 -18.76 -12.84
CA ASP A 78 -1.74 -18.93 -14.15
C ASP A 78 -2.17 -17.61 -14.80
N GLU A 79 -1.90 -16.46 -14.15
CA GLU A 79 -2.21 -15.15 -14.73
C GLU A 79 -1.12 -14.72 -15.72
N GLY A 80 -1.51 -14.08 -16.84
CA GLY A 80 -0.62 -13.72 -17.94
C GLY A 80 0.56 -12.78 -17.57
N PHE A 81 0.51 -12.14 -16.41
CA PHE A 81 1.57 -11.29 -15.87
C PHE A 81 2.33 -11.94 -14.69
N ALA A 82 2.09 -13.23 -14.42
CA ALA A 82 2.79 -13.96 -13.37
C ALA A 82 4.30 -14.02 -13.64
N ALA A 83 5.09 -13.97 -12.57
CA ALA A 83 6.53 -14.17 -12.69
C ALA A 83 6.83 -15.61 -13.09
N HIS A 84 7.88 -15.80 -13.86
CA HIS A 84 8.42 -17.15 -14.09
C HIS A 84 8.94 -17.72 -12.76
N ILE A 85 8.51 -18.94 -12.43
CA ILE A 85 8.89 -19.62 -11.20
C ILE A 85 10.04 -20.57 -11.48
N ASP A 86 11.17 -20.37 -10.80
CA ASP A 86 12.23 -21.36 -10.74
C ASP A 86 11.87 -22.41 -9.66
N TRP A 87 11.37 -23.53 -10.11
CA TRP A 87 10.94 -24.62 -9.23
C TRP A 87 12.07 -25.27 -8.42
N ASN A 88 13.33 -25.06 -8.80
CA ASN A 88 14.48 -25.60 -8.05
C ASN A 88 14.75 -24.79 -6.78
N THR A 89 14.32 -23.53 -6.74
CA THR A 89 14.54 -22.61 -5.62
C THR A 89 13.24 -22.15 -4.97
N ALA A 90 12.09 -22.53 -5.51
CA ALA A 90 10.78 -22.12 -5.01
C ALA A 90 10.50 -22.64 -3.59
N VAL A 91 10.03 -21.76 -2.73
CA VAL A 91 9.60 -22.09 -1.37
C VAL A 91 8.13 -21.71 -1.20
N ALA A 92 7.31 -22.67 -0.82
CA ALA A 92 5.91 -22.43 -0.48
C ALA A 92 5.80 -21.91 0.95
N THR A 93 5.09 -20.81 1.14
CA THR A 93 4.78 -20.24 2.46
C THR A 93 3.27 -20.14 2.64
N GLU A 94 2.82 -20.20 3.89
CA GLU A 94 1.43 -19.95 4.21
C GLU A 94 1.04 -18.51 3.82
N LYS A 95 -0.08 -18.35 3.11
CA LYS A 95 -0.68 -17.06 2.86
C LYS A 95 -1.76 -16.81 3.91
N ILE A 96 -1.42 -16.03 4.92
CA ILE A 96 -2.38 -15.56 5.91
C ILE A 96 -3.38 -14.62 5.23
N ASP A 97 -4.67 -14.79 5.53
CA ASP A 97 -5.73 -13.93 5.01
C ASP A 97 -6.08 -12.86 6.05
N GLY A 98 -6.05 -11.60 5.64
CA GLY A 98 -6.28 -10.46 6.51
C GLY A 98 -6.23 -9.14 5.74
N SER A 99 -5.79 -8.10 6.41
CA SER A 99 -5.63 -6.77 5.83
C SER A 99 -4.18 -6.30 5.92
N ILE A 100 -3.63 -5.89 4.79
CA ILE A 100 -2.27 -5.32 4.75
C ILE A 100 -2.26 -3.98 5.46
N MET A 101 -1.45 -3.90 6.50
CA MET A 101 -1.15 -2.70 7.26
C MET A 101 0.32 -2.33 7.06
N SER A 102 0.63 -1.04 7.03
CA SER A 102 2.02 -0.61 6.89
C SER A 102 2.34 0.52 7.84
N VAL A 103 3.45 0.38 8.56
CA VAL A 103 4.03 1.41 9.43
C VAL A 103 5.21 2.04 8.71
N TRP A 104 5.21 3.35 8.60
CA TRP A 104 6.24 4.11 7.89
C TRP A 104 6.50 5.45 8.59
N TYR A 105 7.69 6.02 8.38
CA TYR A 105 8.12 7.24 9.04
C TYR A 105 8.25 8.40 8.06
N ALA A 106 7.60 9.51 8.37
CA ALA A 106 7.76 10.77 7.65
C ALA A 106 7.47 11.95 8.58
N ARG A 107 8.06 13.10 8.27
CA ARG A 107 7.80 14.37 8.96
C ARG A 107 7.84 14.25 10.49
N GLY A 108 8.84 13.54 11.03
CA GLY A 108 9.09 13.44 12.45
C GLY A 108 8.24 12.45 13.23
N LYS A 109 7.31 11.71 12.60
CA LYS A 109 6.43 10.75 13.27
C LYS A 109 6.25 9.45 12.49
N TRP A 110 5.83 8.40 13.19
CA TRP A 110 5.36 7.16 12.61
C TRP A 110 3.91 7.30 12.15
N HIS A 111 3.61 6.72 11.00
CA HIS A 111 2.30 6.66 10.40
C HIS A 111 1.88 5.21 10.24
N LEU A 112 0.58 4.98 10.23
CA LEU A 112 -0.03 3.69 9.96
C LEU A 112 -1.03 3.83 8.81
N SER A 113 -0.91 3.00 7.79
CA SER A 113 -1.80 2.99 6.63
C SER A 113 -2.35 1.60 6.34
N THR A 114 -3.49 1.55 5.68
CA THR A 114 -3.97 0.34 5.02
C THR A 114 -3.52 0.31 3.54
N ASN A 115 -3.90 -0.71 2.79
CA ASN A 115 -3.62 -0.75 1.35
C ASN A 115 -4.46 0.26 0.53
N GLY A 116 -5.44 0.89 1.12
CA GLY A 116 -6.36 1.81 0.44
C GLY A 116 -6.58 3.15 1.12
N THR A 117 -5.98 3.38 2.28
CA THR A 117 -6.18 4.59 3.09
C THR A 117 -4.86 5.04 3.69
N ILE A 118 -4.51 6.32 3.54
CA ILE A 118 -3.25 6.92 4.03
C ILE A 118 -3.17 6.84 5.55
N ASP A 119 -4.24 7.16 6.24
CA ASP A 119 -4.35 7.10 7.70
C ASP A 119 -5.30 5.97 8.11
N ALA A 120 -4.75 4.90 8.69
CA ALA A 120 -5.53 3.74 9.12
C ALA A 120 -6.56 4.06 10.23
N PHE A 121 -6.37 5.15 10.98
CA PHE A 121 -7.34 5.61 11.97
C PHE A 121 -8.58 6.26 11.35
N LYS A 122 -8.55 6.56 10.06
CA LYS A 122 -9.70 6.99 9.25
C LYS A 122 -10.32 5.84 8.44
N ALA A 123 -9.72 4.66 8.45
CA ALA A 123 -10.21 3.47 7.75
C ALA A 123 -11.21 2.72 8.63
N GLU A 124 -12.49 2.82 8.31
CA GLU A 124 -13.57 2.18 9.05
C GLU A 124 -13.45 0.66 9.09
N LEU A 125 -13.74 0.09 10.25
CA LEU A 125 -13.76 -1.34 10.51
C LEU A 125 -15.11 -1.72 11.12
N ALA A 126 -15.91 -2.49 10.40
CA ALA A 126 -17.21 -2.91 10.86
C ALA A 126 -17.17 -4.31 11.48
N GLY A 127 -17.88 -4.50 12.60
CA GLY A 127 -18.15 -5.82 13.18
C GLY A 127 -16.99 -6.50 13.90
N VAL A 128 -15.99 -5.74 14.36
CA VAL A 128 -14.81 -6.27 15.05
C VAL A 128 -14.68 -5.74 16.46
N GLY A 129 -15.33 -6.41 17.42
CA GLY A 129 -15.24 -6.07 18.84
C GLY A 129 -15.50 -4.58 19.10
N PRO A 130 -14.74 -3.93 20.00
CA PRO A 130 -14.91 -2.52 20.34
C PRO A 130 -14.27 -1.55 19.33
N TYR A 131 -13.52 -2.05 18.34
CA TYR A 131 -12.73 -1.22 17.43
C TYR A 131 -13.58 -0.70 16.28
N LYS A 132 -13.44 0.59 15.98
CA LYS A 132 -14.15 1.28 14.89
C LYS A 132 -13.31 1.44 13.65
N THR A 133 -11.97 1.39 13.77
CA THR A 133 -11.04 1.60 12.68
C THR A 133 -9.95 0.52 12.65
N PHE A 134 -9.35 0.33 11.48
CA PHE A 134 -8.18 -0.54 11.34
C PHE A 134 -7.00 -0.05 12.19
N GLY A 135 -6.85 1.27 12.35
CA GLY A 135 -5.82 1.86 13.19
C GLY A 135 -5.97 1.47 14.65
N GLU A 136 -7.19 1.58 15.22
CA GLU A 136 -7.47 1.18 16.60
C GLU A 136 -7.19 -0.32 16.84
N LEU A 137 -7.61 -1.18 15.93
CA LEU A 137 -7.35 -2.61 16.03
C LEU A 137 -5.86 -2.92 15.97
N PHE A 138 -5.12 -2.33 15.03
CA PHE A 138 -3.67 -2.53 14.91
C PHE A 138 -2.95 -2.05 16.17
N GLU A 139 -3.26 -0.84 16.64
CA GLU A 139 -2.66 -0.23 17.84
C GLU A 139 -2.88 -1.09 19.09
N SER A 140 -4.01 -1.79 19.19
CA SER A 140 -4.30 -2.69 20.31
C SER A 140 -3.41 -3.94 20.34
N VAL A 141 -2.88 -4.36 19.19
CA VAL A 141 -2.02 -5.54 19.06
C VAL A 141 -0.55 -5.16 19.00
N LEU A 142 -0.22 -4.09 18.28
CA LEU A 142 1.14 -3.60 18.07
C LEU A 142 1.17 -2.07 18.10
N PRO A 143 1.38 -1.46 19.27
CA PRO A 143 1.42 0.00 19.40
C PRO A 143 2.49 0.66 18.55
N LEU A 144 2.21 1.81 17.94
CA LEU A 144 3.17 2.59 17.15
C LEU A 144 4.40 3.02 17.97
N SER A 145 4.27 3.15 19.29
CA SER A 145 5.39 3.42 20.19
C SER A 145 6.49 2.34 20.13
N THR A 146 6.13 1.10 19.76
CA THR A 146 7.08 0.00 19.56
C THR A 146 8.13 0.33 18.49
N PHE A 147 7.78 1.18 17.52
CA PHE A 147 8.65 1.54 16.41
C PHE A 147 9.65 2.66 16.74
N ALA A 148 9.68 3.20 17.95
CA ALA A 148 10.53 4.33 18.33
C ALA A 148 12.00 4.18 17.89
N ASN A 149 12.55 2.97 18.00
CA ASN A 149 13.94 2.64 17.67
C ASN A 149 14.11 1.91 16.33
N TYR A 150 13.03 1.79 15.54
CA TYR A 150 13.08 1.11 14.25
C TYR A 150 13.72 1.99 13.17
N ASN A 151 14.22 1.35 12.11
CA ASN A 151 14.82 2.07 10.98
C ASN A 151 13.77 2.92 10.27
N LYS A 152 13.92 4.24 10.36
CA LYS A 152 13.00 5.25 9.81
C LYS A 152 13.00 5.33 8.28
N HIS A 153 13.97 4.69 7.61
CA HIS A 153 14.04 4.63 6.14
C HIS A 153 13.37 3.37 5.56
N ARG A 154 12.70 2.58 6.40
CA ARG A 154 11.98 1.38 5.99
C ARG A 154 10.48 1.52 6.21
N CYS A 155 9.73 0.92 5.31
CA CYS A 155 8.32 0.62 5.49
C CYS A 155 8.19 -0.80 6.07
N TRP A 156 7.46 -0.94 7.17
CA TRP A 156 7.20 -2.20 7.85
C TRP A 156 5.80 -2.65 7.52
N THR A 157 5.65 -3.83 6.96
CA THR A 157 4.36 -4.34 6.47
C THR A 157 3.93 -5.56 7.25
N PHE A 158 2.65 -5.59 7.62
CA PHE A 158 2.01 -6.59 8.45
C PHE A 158 0.73 -7.08 7.79
N GLU A 159 0.37 -8.33 8.02
CA GLU A 159 -0.96 -8.83 7.73
C GLU A 159 -1.77 -8.84 9.03
N LEU A 160 -2.79 -7.98 9.12
CA LEU A 160 -3.70 -7.94 10.26
C LEU A 160 -4.77 -9.01 10.06
N ALA A 161 -4.55 -10.17 10.68
CA ALA A 161 -5.45 -11.31 10.60
C ALA A 161 -6.45 -11.29 11.75
N GLN A 162 -7.71 -11.62 11.45
CA GLN A 162 -8.73 -11.91 12.44
C GLN A 162 -8.97 -13.40 12.53
N LYS A 163 -8.96 -13.95 13.75
CA LYS A 163 -9.57 -15.27 13.96
C LYS A 163 -11.07 -15.13 13.72
N ARG A 164 -11.59 -15.75 12.67
CA ARG A 164 -13.03 -15.98 12.59
C ARG A 164 -13.41 -16.83 13.80
N ALA A 165 -14.37 -16.37 14.60
CA ALA A 165 -15.00 -17.21 15.59
C ALA A 165 -15.60 -18.42 14.84
N SER A 166 -15.10 -19.60 15.17
CA SER A 166 -15.61 -20.89 14.67
C SER A 166 -17.00 -21.17 15.24
#